data_4074f9671c32f21ef40b11b8c18ca790
#
_entry.id   4074f9671c32f21ef40b11b8c18ca790
#
_cell.length_a   1.000
_cell.length_b   1.000
_cell.length_c   1.000
_cell.angle_alpha   90.00
_cell.angle_beta   90.00
_cell.angle_gamma   90.00
#
_symmetry.space_group_name_H-M   'P 1'
#
loop_
_entity.id
_entity.type
_entity.pdbx_description
1 polymer ?
#
loop_
_entity_poly.entity_id
_entity_poly.type
_entity_poly.pdbx_seq_one_letter_code
_entity_poly.pdbx_strand_id
1 'polypeptide(L)'
;MCANDILAQGAIPLFFLDYLAVGKNYPEQVEAIVEGVAEGCVQAGCAIVGGETAEMAGFYEDGEYDIAGFCVGAQEKELLLSTENTKAGQIVIGLPSSGVHSNGFSLVRKILKDNNIGLNEEFNGSTVGKTLLTPTKIYVKEVLKVLEEVKVAGIAHITGGGFHENLPRALKNGLGMKIDKSSYEVPEIFKYLQEKGKIDEEEMYHIFNMGVGMSLVVNKEDVDKALSLLENGFVLGEVVNESGIEII
;
A
#
# COMPACT_ATOMS: atom_id res chain seq x y z
N MET A 1 -1.76 3.43 -5.20
CA MET A 1 -2.91 2.77 -4.56
C MET A 1 -3.70 1.96 -5.57
N CYS A 2 -4.52 2.55 -6.43
CA CYS A 2 -5.44 1.85 -7.34
C CYS A 2 -4.80 0.70 -8.15
N ALA A 3 -3.62 0.91 -8.75
CA ALA A 3 -2.93 -0.16 -9.49
C ALA A 3 -2.49 -1.33 -8.61
N ASN A 4 -2.11 -1.06 -7.36
CA ASN A 4 -1.79 -2.10 -6.38
C ASN A 4 -3.04 -2.91 -5.97
N ASP A 5 -4.22 -2.27 -5.91
CA ASP A 5 -5.49 -2.97 -5.61
C ASP A 5 -5.89 -3.91 -6.76
N ILE A 6 -5.67 -3.48 -8.01
CA ILE A 6 -5.85 -4.34 -9.19
C ILE A 6 -4.90 -5.54 -9.12
N LEU A 7 -3.62 -5.28 -8.82
CA LEU A 7 -2.61 -6.32 -8.68
C LEU A 7 -2.95 -7.33 -7.58
N ALA A 8 -3.52 -6.89 -6.46
CA ALA A 8 -3.93 -7.75 -5.36
C ALA A 8 -5.00 -8.80 -5.76
N GLN A 9 -5.69 -8.60 -6.88
CA GLN A 9 -6.59 -9.58 -7.48
C GLN A 9 -5.89 -10.51 -8.50
N GLY A 10 -4.56 -10.33 -8.71
CA GLY A 10 -3.80 -11.03 -9.74
C GLY A 10 -3.98 -10.43 -11.13
N ALA A 11 -4.66 -9.28 -11.26
CA ALA A 11 -4.93 -8.66 -12.55
C ALA A 11 -3.83 -7.67 -12.96
N ILE A 12 -3.67 -7.51 -14.28
CA ILE A 12 -2.74 -6.58 -14.89
C ILE A 12 -3.45 -5.23 -15.05
N PRO A 13 -2.95 -4.13 -14.46
CA PRO A 13 -3.47 -2.79 -14.73
C PRO A 13 -3.32 -2.42 -16.21
N LEU A 14 -4.40 -1.99 -16.84
CA LEU A 14 -4.42 -1.65 -18.26
C LEU A 14 -4.45 -0.14 -18.50
N PHE A 15 -5.37 0.54 -17.81
CA PHE A 15 -5.50 1.99 -17.94
C PHE A 15 -6.04 2.64 -16.67
N PHE A 16 -5.79 3.93 -16.59
CA PHE A 16 -6.12 4.79 -15.47
C PHE A 16 -6.86 6.04 -15.94
N LEU A 17 -7.80 6.49 -15.13
CA LEU A 17 -8.47 7.78 -15.26
C LEU A 17 -8.35 8.50 -13.92
N ASP A 18 -8.18 9.83 -13.98
CA ASP A 18 -8.18 10.66 -12.79
C ASP A 18 -9.38 11.61 -12.77
N TYR A 19 -9.72 12.05 -11.59
CA TYR A 19 -10.60 13.17 -11.34
C TYR A 19 -9.89 14.13 -10.40
N LEU A 20 -9.72 15.36 -10.83
CA LEU A 20 -9.11 16.42 -10.05
C LEU A 20 -10.13 17.53 -9.82
N ALA A 21 -10.53 17.72 -8.55
CA ALA A 21 -11.36 18.84 -8.13
C ALA A 21 -10.49 19.90 -7.44
N VAL A 22 -10.62 21.15 -7.84
CA VAL A 22 -9.82 22.27 -7.32
C VAL A 22 -10.73 23.43 -6.90
N GLY A 23 -10.34 24.14 -5.84
CA GLY A 23 -11.06 25.38 -5.44
C GLY A 23 -10.89 26.47 -6.48
N LYS A 24 -9.70 26.57 -7.08
CA LYS A 24 -9.36 27.46 -8.19
C LYS A 24 -8.36 26.80 -9.10
N ASN A 25 -8.57 26.93 -10.40
CA ASN A 25 -7.69 26.36 -11.40
C ASN A 25 -6.42 27.20 -11.56
N TYR A 26 -5.30 26.63 -11.12
CA TYR A 26 -3.95 27.12 -11.36
C TYR A 26 -3.25 26.14 -12.30
N PRO A 27 -3.06 26.47 -13.59
CA PRO A 27 -2.56 25.54 -14.61
C PRO A 27 -1.27 24.83 -14.21
N GLU A 28 -0.32 25.53 -13.60
CA GLU A 28 0.96 24.99 -13.19
C GLU A 28 0.82 23.95 -12.04
N GLN A 29 -0.14 24.15 -11.15
CA GLN A 29 -0.42 23.17 -10.09
C GLN A 29 -1.12 21.93 -10.65
N VAL A 30 -2.08 22.13 -11.53
CA VAL A 30 -2.79 21.04 -12.21
C VAL A 30 -1.80 20.21 -13.05
N GLU A 31 -0.91 20.87 -13.81
CA GLU A 31 0.14 20.20 -14.58
C GLU A 31 1.02 19.34 -13.68
N ALA A 32 1.52 19.86 -12.57
CA ALA A 32 2.38 19.12 -11.64
C ALA A 32 1.67 17.92 -11.00
N ILE A 33 0.37 18.02 -10.69
CA ILE A 33 -0.43 16.92 -10.15
C ILE A 33 -0.60 15.83 -11.21
N VAL A 34 -0.96 16.20 -12.44
CA VAL A 34 -1.16 15.26 -13.54
C VAL A 34 0.15 14.60 -13.97
N GLU A 35 1.29 15.32 -13.92
CA GLU A 35 2.62 14.75 -14.13
C GLU A 35 2.91 13.64 -13.12
N GLY A 36 2.58 13.85 -11.82
CA GLY A 36 2.71 12.82 -10.79
C GLY A 36 1.82 11.60 -11.05
N VAL A 37 0.59 11.80 -11.55
CA VAL A 37 -0.31 10.71 -11.95
C VAL A 37 0.28 9.93 -13.14
N ALA A 38 0.78 10.66 -14.16
CA ALA A 38 1.40 10.05 -15.34
C ALA A 38 2.63 9.22 -14.98
N GLU A 39 3.50 9.73 -14.10
CA GLU A 39 4.65 8.98 -13.59
C GLU A 39 4.21 7.70 -12.85
N GLY A 40 3.18 7.79 -12.02
CA GLY A 40 2.59 6.61 -11.36
C GLY A 40 2.07 5.58 -12.37
N CYS A 41 1.45 6.01 -13.46
CA CYS A 41 1.00 5.11 -14.54
C CYS A 41 2.18 4.45 -15.27
N VAL A 42 3.27 5.18 -15.53
CA VAL A 42 4.50 4.63 -16.11
C VAL A 42 5.11 3.56 -15.21
N GLN A 43 5.17 3.81 -13.89
CA GLN A 43 5.65 2.84 -12.93
C GLN A 43 4.75 1.60 -12.88
N ALA A 44 3.43 1.78 -12.90
CA ALA A 44 2.46 0.69 -12.93
C ALA A 44 2.39 -0.05 -14.26
N GLY A 45 2.96 0.51 -15.34
CA GLY A 45 2.88 -0.08 -16.68
C GLY A 45 1.48 0.01 -17.30
N CYS A 46 0.65 0.97 -16.89
CA CYS A 46 -0.68 1.21 -17.44
C CYS A 46 -0.75 2.56 -18.17
N ALA A 47 -1.74 2.73 -19.05
CA ALA A 47 -1.95 3.96 -19.80
C ALA A 47 -2.88 4.92 -19.02
N ILE A 48 -2.53 6.20 -18.95
CA ILE A 48 -3.53 7.23 -18.62
C ILE A 48 -4.32 7.53 -19.89
N VAL A 49 -5.64 7.31 -19.87
CA VAL A 49 -6.47 7.39 -21.08
C VAL A 49 -7.47 8.54 -21.03
N GLY A 50 -7.52 9.25 -19.95
CA GLY A 50 -8.39 10.42 -19.76
C GLY A 50 -8.54 10.77 -18.30
N GLY A 51 -9.41 11.71 -18.04
CA GLY A 51 -9.72 12.20 -16.72
C GLY A 51 -10.61 13.44 -16.81
N GLU A 52 -10.84 14.09 -15.69
CA GLU A 52 -11.60 15.33 -15.60
C GLU A 52 -10.97 16.27 -14.59
N THR A 53 -10.88 17.55 -14.91
CA THR A 53 -10.49 18.60 -13.97
C THR A 53 -11.67 19.55 -13.79
N ALA A 54 -12.16 19.68 -12.57
CA ALA A 54 -13.29 20.56 -12.23
C ALA A 54 -12.86 21.66 -11.29
N GLU A 55 -13.11 22.93 -11.68
CA GLU A 55 -13.06 24.06 -10.76
C GLU A 55 -14.38 24.12 -9.98
N MET A 56 -14.31 23.95 -8.66
CA MET A 56 -15.44 23.88 -7.76
C MET A 56 -15.36 24.99 -6.70
N ALA A 57 -15.45 26.24 -7.20
CA ALA A 57 -15.41 27.43 -6.36
C ALA A 57 -16.53 27.42 -5.32
N GLY A 58 -16.19 27.68 -4.06
CA GLY A 58 -17.15 27.66 -2.96
C GLY A 58 -17.45 26.26 -2.38
N PHE A 59 -16.93 25.18 -3.00
CA PHE A 59 -16.92 23.83 -2.45
C PHE A 59 -15.56 23.50 -1.84
N TYR A 60 -14.49 23.81 -2.57
CA TYR A 60 -13.11 23.80 -2.05
C TYR A 60 -12.62 25.24 -1.90
N GLU A 61 -11.77 25.51 -0.91
CA GLU A 61 -11.13 26.80 -0.75
C GLU A 61 -10.02 27.00 -1.80
N ASP A 62 -9.58 28.27 -1.97
CA ASP A 62 -8.49 28.60 -2.87
C ASP A 62 -7.20 27.88 -2.42
N GLY A 63 -6.59 27.13 -3.35
CA GLY A 63 -5.42 26.29 -3.09
C GLY A 63 -5.72 24.89 -2.54
N GLU A 64 -6.97 24.58 -2.23
CA GLU A 64 -7.38 23.21 -1.91
C GLU A 64 -7.72 22.42 -3.16
N TYR A 65 -7.45 21.13 -3.11
CA TYR A 65 -7.81 20.18 -4.16
C TYR A 65 -8.09 18.79 -3.59
N ASP A 66 -8.82 18.01 -4.36
CA ASP A 66 -9.04 16.60 -4.13
C ASP A 66 -8.77 15.82 -5.41
N ILE A 67 -8.17 14.63 -5.26
CA ILE A 67 -7.83 13.77 -6.39
C ILE A 67 -8.36 12.36 -6.16
N ALA A 68 -9.07 11.83 -7.13
CA ALA A 68 -9.54 10.45 -7.16
C ALA A 68 -8.99 9.73 -8.39
N GLY A 69 -8.56 8.48 -8.20
CA GLY A 69 -8.08 7.63 -9.27
C GLY A 69 -9.02 6.47 -9.54
N PHE A 70 -9.12 6.09 -10.81
CA PHE A 70 -9.87 4.93 -11.27
C PHE A 70 -9.00 4.08 -12.17
N CYS A 71 -8.64 2.87 -11.70
CA CYS A 71 -7.81 1.94 -12.45
C CYS A 71 -8.63 0.75 -12.94
N VAL A 72 -8.44 0.38 -14.19
CA VAL A 72 -9.04 -0.83 -14.79
C VAL A 72 -7.93 -1.80 -15.13
N GLY A 73 -8.11 -3.05 -14.71
CA GLY A 73 -7.23 -4.15 -15.04
C GLY A 73 -8.01 -5.36 -15.55
N ALA A 74 -7.28 -6.30 -16.11
CA ALA A 74 -7.85 -7.56 -16.58
C ALA A 74 -6.92 -8.72 -16.25
N GLN A 75 -7.52 -9.91 -16.14
CA GLN A 75 -6.81 -11.18 -16.00
C GLN A 75 -7.64 -12.28 -16.64
N GLU A 76 -6.98 -13.29 -17.15
CA GLU A 76 -7.65 -14.53 -17.55
C GLU A 76 -8.34 -15.15 -16.34
N LYS A 77 -9.56 -15.62 -16.54
CA LYS A 77 -10.41 -16.13 -15.46
C LYS A 77 -9.74 -17.25 -14.64
N GLU A 78 -8.97 -18.08 -15.32
CA GLU A 78 -8.25 -19.22 -14.75
C GLU A 78 -7.06 -18.83 -13.90
N LEU A 79 -6.56 -17.58 -14.08
CA LEU A 79 -5.41 -17.02 -13.37
C LEU A 79 -5.83 -16.03 -12.26
N LEU A 80 -7.11 -15.73 -12.13
CA LEU A 80 -7.60 -14.90 -11.02
C LEU A 80 -7.25 -15.55 -9.68
N LEU A 81 -6.71 -14.74 -8.79
CA LEU A 81 -6.44 -15.20 -7.44
C LEU A 81 -7.74 -15.50 -6.71
N SER A 82 -7.75 -16.64 -6.01
CA SER A 82 -8.88 -17.06 -5.19
C SER A 82 -8.38 -17.42 -3.81
N THR A 83 -9.04 -16.92 -2.79
CA THR A 83 -8.77 -17.28 -1.39
C THR A 83 -8.86 -18.78 -1.14
N GLU A 84 -9.62 -19.53 -1.95
CA GLU A 84 -9.70 -21.00 -1.88
C GLU A 84 -8.36 -21.71 -2.13
N ASN A 85 -7.39 -21.02 -2.74
CA ASN A 85 -6.05 -21.55 -3.00
C ASN A 85 -5.13 -21.48 -1.78
N THR A 86 -5.51 -20.75 -0.74
CA THR A 86 -4.69 -20.61 0.46
C THR A 86 -4.92 -21.75 1.42
N LYS A 87 -3.86 -22.19 2.09
CA LYS A 87 -3.85 -23.30 3.05
C LYS A 87 -2.80 -23.09 4.13
N ALA A 88 -3.01 -23.66 5.30
CA ALA A 88 -2.01 -23.65 6.37
C ALA A 88 -0.67 -24.28 5.92
N GLY A 89 0.43 -23.74 6.42
CA GLY A 89 1.79 -24.12 6.08
C GLY A 89 2.37 -23.40 4.86
N GLN A 90 1.58 -22.55 4.17
CA GLN A 90 2.13 -21.63 3.17
C GLN A 90 2.85 -20.47 3.84
N ILE A 91 3.80 -19.90 3.13
CA ILE A 91 4.64 -18.81 3.61
C ILE A 91 4.09 -17.47 3.14
N VAL A 92 4.11 -16.49 4.04
CA VAL A 92 3.77 -15.11 3.75
C VAL A 92 5.05 -14.34 3.48
N ILE A 93 5.20 -13.82 2.27
CA ILE A 93 6.29 -12.92 1.89
C ILE A 93 5.80 -11.49 2.03
N GLY A 94 6.57 -10.64 2.71
CA GLY A 94 6.35 -9.21 2.82
C GLY A 94 7.16 -8.42 1.79
N LEU A 95 6.58 -7.34 1.27
CA LEU A 95 7.26 -6.35 0.45
C LEU A 95 7.29 -5.02 1.21
N PRO A 96 8.48 -4.39 1.32
CA PRO A 96 8.61 -3.18 2.12
C PRO A 96 7.77 -2.03 1.56
N SER A 97 7.17 -1.25 2.45
CA SER A 97 6.56 0.03 2.09
C SER A 97 7.61 1.13 1.98
N SER A 98 7.27 2.21 1.28
CA SER A 98 8.09 3.43 1.22
C SER A 98 7.86 4.38 2.40
N GLY A 99 6.99 4.02 3.33
CA GLY A 99 6.55 4.84 4.47
C GLY A 99 5.07 4.66 4.74
N VAL A 100 4.41 5.72 5.19
CA VAL A 100 2.98 5.69 5.57
C VAL A 100 2.05 5.36 4.40
N HIS A 101 2.54 5.55 3.17
CA HIS A 101 1.73 5.48 1.96
C HIS A 101 0.61 6.54 1.96
N SER A 102 -0.64 6.11 1.75
CA SER A 102 -1.78 7.04 1.62
C SER A 102 -2.87 6.80 2.66
N ASN A 103 -2.57 6.08 3.74
CA ASN A 103 -3.55 5.72 4.77
C ASN A 103 -3.12 6.19 6.17
N GLY A 104 -4.08 6.36 7.07
CA GLY A 104 -3.81 6.76 8.44
C GLY A 104 -3.59 8.28 8.63
N PHE A 105 -3.71 9.11 7.60
CA PHE A 105 -3.39 10.53 7.66
C PHE A 105 -4.31 11.37 8.56
N SER A 106 -5.52 10.92 8.86
CA SER A 106 -6.37 11.58 9.86
C SER A 106 -5.69 11.55 11.23
N LEU A 107 -5.13 10.40 11.60
CA LEU A 107 -4.38 10.23 12.85
C LEU A 107 -3.04 10.97 12.79
N VAL A 108 -2.30 10.88 11.68
CA VAL A 108 -1.05 11.64 11.49
C VAL A 108 -1.28 13.12 11.72
N ARG A 109 -2.27 13.74 11.06
CA ARG A 109 -2.59 15.15 11.22
C ARG A 109 -2.96 15.50 12.66
N LYS A 110 -3.72 14.62 13.33
CA LYS A 110 -4.06 14.78 14.75
C LYS A 110 -2.81 14.78 15.62
N ILE A 111 -1.90 13.81 15.44
CA ILE A 111 -0.63 13.70 16.19
C ILE A 111 0.21 14.97 16.00
N LEU A 112 0.40 15.42 14.75
CA LEU A 112 1.17 16.63 14.46
C LEU A 112 0.58 17.86 15.16
N LYS A 113 -0.74 18.01 15.07
CA LYS A 113 -1.46 19.14 15.69
C LYS A 113 -1.36 19.11 17.21
N ASP A 114 -1.64 17.98 17.83
CA ASP A 114 -1.70 17.85 19.30
C ASP A 114 -0.30 18.04 19.95
N ASN A 115 0.77 17.75 19.21
CA ASN A 115 2.15 17.91 19.67
C ASN A 115 2.82 19.19 19.12
N ASN A 116 2.11 20.05 18.38
CA ASN A 116 2.64 21.25 17.72
C ASN A 116 3.86 20.95 16.81
N ILE A 117 3.85 19.83 16.11
CA ILE A 117 4.93 19.40 15.21
C ILE A 117 4.73 20.09 13.85
N GLY A 118 5.74 20.87 13.43
CA GLY A 118 5.77 21.54 12.14
C GLY A 118 6.25 20.61 11.01
N LEU A 119 5.67 20.75 9.80
CA LEU A 119 6.08 19.96 8.65
C LEU A 119 7.55 20.16 8.23
N ASN A 120 8.14 21.30 8.59
CA ASN A 120 9.55 21.62 8.31
C ASN A 120 10.52 21.18 9.42
N GLU A 121 10.03 20.54 10.49
CA GLU A 121 10.91 20.00 11.52
C GLU A 121 11.81 18.90 10.95
N GLU A 122 13.06 18.89 11.43
CA GLU A 122 14.04 17.90 11.01
C GLU A 122 13.64 16.50 11.45
N PHE A 123 13.74 15.56 10.53
CA PHE A 123 13.51 14.13 10.77
C PHE A 123 14.42 13.28 9.88
N ASN A 124 15.35 12.55 10.51
CA ASN A 124 16.27 11.60 9.84
C ASN A 124 16.95 12.16 8.58
N GLY A 125 17.53 13.35 8.66
CA GLY A 125 18.24 14.01 7.54
C GLY A 125 17.30 14.61 6.48
N SER A 126 16.01 14.65 6.76
CA SER A 126 14.95 15.26 5.92
C SER A 126 14.04 16.11 6.80
N THR A 127 12.78 16.29 6.42
CA THR A 127 11.76 16.90 7.26
C THR A 127 10.58 15.96 7.45
N VAL A 128 9.82 16.17 8.53
CA VAL A 128 8.58 15.43 8.81
C VAL A 128 7.65 15.46 7.59
N GLY A 129 7.43 16.64 7.01
CA GLY A 129 6.56 16.80 5.84
C GLY A 129 7.04 16.03 4.63
N LYS A 130 8.32 16.11 4.27
CA LYS A 130 8.87 15.36 3.12
C LYS A 130 8.79 13.85 3.34
N THR A 131 9.06 13.37 4.56
CA THR A 131 8.96 11.95 4.89
C THR A 131 7.52 11.45 4.77
N LEU A 132 6.55 12.23 5.25
CA LEU A 132 5.12 11.91 5.13
C LEU A 132 4.58 11.99 3.70
N LEU A 133 5.20 12.80 2.84
CA LEU A 133 4.86 12.94 1.43
C LEU A 133 5.54 11.90 0.53
N THR A 134 6.33 10.97 1.09
CA THR A 134 6.92 9.90 0.29
C THR A 134 5.84 9.14 -0.48
N PRO A 135 5.93 9.05 -1.82
CA PRO A 135 4.90 8.41 -2.62
C PRO A 135 4.70 6.94 -2.25
N THR A 136 3.47 6.46 -2.34
CA THR A 136 3.14 5.03 -2.21
C THR A 136 3.94 4.21 -3.20
N LYS A 137 4.66 3.18 -2.74
CA LYS A 137 5.38 2.25 -3.62
C LYS A 137 4.39 1.52 -4.53
N ILE A 138 4.74 1.42 -5.81
CA ILE A 138 3.99 0.70 -6.84
C ILE A 138 4.65 -0.66 -7.05
N TYR A 139 3.96 -1.75 -6.74
CA TYR A 139 4.49 -3.11 -6.72
C TYR A 139 4.26 -3.87 -8.03
N VAL A 140 3.55 -3.27 -9.00
CA VAL A 140 3.00 -3.96 -10.17
C VAL A 140 4.06 -4.75 -10.93
N LYS A 141 5.15 -4.10 -11.34
CA LYS A 141 6.15 -4.73 -12.22
C LYS A 141 6.90 -5.89 -11.57
N GLU A 142 7.23 -5.76 -10.27
CA GLU A 142 7.94 -6.83 -9.55
C GLU A 142 7.03 -8.01 -9.22
N VAL A 143 5.79 -7.75 -8.82
CA VAL A 143 4.85 -8.83 -8.47
C VAL A 143 4.32 -9.56 -9.70
N LEU A 144 4.10 -8.88 -10.82
CA LEU A 144 3.73 -9.55 -12.08
C LEU A 144 4.81 -10.56 -12.52
N LYS A 145 6.10 -10.25 -12.36
CA LYS A 145 7.18 -11.22 -12.62
C LYS A 145 7.09 -12.45 -11.71
N VAL A 146 6.71 -12.26 -10.45
CA VAL A 146 6.49 -13.40 -9.54
C VAL A 146 5.31 -14.23 -10.01
N LEU A 147 4.19 -13.61 -10.40
CA LEU A 147 3.00 -14.31 -10.89
C LEU A 147 3.23 -15.11 -12.18
N GLU A 148 4.19 -14.70 -13.01
CA GLU A 148 4.59 -15.43 -14.23
C GLU A 148 5.36 -16.72 -13.92
N GLU A 149 6.12 -16.76 -12.82
CA GLU A 149 7.08 -17.84 -12.53
C GLU A 149 6.76 -18.66 -11.29
N VAL A 150 5.89 -18.15 -10.41
CA VAL A 150 5.56 -18.73 -9.11
C VAL A 150 4.06 -18.79 -8.93
N LYS A 151 3.57 -19.90 -8.41
CA LYS A 151 2.17 -20.03 -8.04
C LYS A 151 1.89 -19.28 -6.74
N VAL A 152 1.39 -18.05 -6.86
CA VAL A 152 0.91 -17.25 -5.73
C VAL A 152 -0.51 -17.67 -5.38
N ALA A 153 -0.75 -17.97 -4.11
CA ALA A 153 -2.06 -18.40 -3.61
C ALA A 153 -2.97 -17.21 -3.23
N GLY A 154 -2.37 -16.10 -2.80
CA GLY A 154 -3.09 -14.89 -2.43
C GLY A 154 -2.16 -13.69 -2.32
N ILE A 155 -2.70 -12.50 -2.48
CA ILE A 155 -2.00 -11.22 -2.33
C ILE A 155 -2.85 -10.30 -1.45
N ALA A 156 -2.21 -9.57 -0.54
CA ALA A 156 -2.86 -8.50 0.20
C ALA A 156 -2.09 -7.18 0.04
N HIS A 157 -2.80 -6.13 -0.35
CA HIS A 157 -2.31 -4.75 -0.33
C HIS A 157 -2.64 -4.14 1.02
N ILE A 158 -1.63 -3.72 1.77
CA ILE A 158 -1.82 -3.21 3.13
C ILE A 158 -2.16 -1.72 3.06
N THR A 159 -3.41 -1.42 3.34
CA THR A 159 -4.02 -0.09 3.26
C THR A 159 -4.63 0.33 4.60
N GLY A 160 -5.71 1.12 4.62
CA GLY A 160 -6.45 1.42 5.84
C GLY A 160 -6.94 0.15 6.53
N GLY A 161 -6.87 0.12 7.86
CA GLY A 161 -7.12 -1.08 8.66
C GLY A 161 -5.89 -1.95 8.90
N GLY A 162 -4.70 -1.53 8.39
CA GLY A 162 -3.42 -2.16 8.68
C GLY A 162 -3.36 -3.66 8.36
N PHE A 163 -2.62 -4.41 9.16
CA PHE A 163 -2.47 -5.86 8.98
C PHE A 163 -3.78 -6.61 9.23
N HIS A 164 -4.48 -6.24 10.27
CA HIS A 164 -5.65 -6.97 10.76
C HIS A 164 -6.82 -7.00 9.78
N GLU A 165 -7.01 -5.95 8.98
CA GLU A 165 -8.09 -5.90 7.99
C GLU A 165 -7.65 -6.34 6.58
N ASN A 166 -6.36 -6.20 6.24
CA ASN A 166 -5.91 -6.45 4.87
C ASN A 166 -5.34 -7.86 4.67
N LEU A 167 -4.51 -8.38 5.59
CA LEU A 167 -3.94 -9.72 5.45
C LEU A 167 -5.01 -10.83 5.31
N PRO A 168 -6.13 -10.81 6.07
CA PRO A 168 -7.17 -11.82 5.91
C PRO A 168 -7.83 -11.85 4.53
N ARG A 169 -7.77 -10.75 3.75
CA ARG A 169 -8.34 -10.70 2.39
C ARG A 169 -7.66 -11.68 1.43
N ALA A 170 -6.42 -12.08 1.71
CA ALA A 170 -5.70 -13.08 0.95
C ALA A 170 -6.00 -14.52 1.38
N LEU A 171 -6.81 -14.72 2.44
CA LEU A 171 -7.00 -16.03 3.06
C LEU A 171 -8.39 -16.61 2.84
N LYS A 172 -8.45 -17.94 2.75
CA LYS A 172 -9.69 -18.69 2.90
C LYS A 172 -10.25 -18.54 4.30
N ASN A 173 -11.57 -18.52 4.42
CA ASN A 173 -12.25 -18.48 5.71
C ASN A 173 -11.79 -19.62 6.64
N GLY A 174 -11.50 -19.26 7.88
CA GLY A 174 -11.02 -20.18 8.91
C GLY A 174 -9.50 -20.27 9.03
N LEU A 175 -8.75 -19.66 8.10
CA LEU A 175 -7.31 -19.53 8.21
C LEU A 175 -6.91 -18.18 8.84
N GLY A 176 -5.68 -18.12 9.34
CA GLY A 176 -5.03 -16.91 9.81
C GLY A 176 -3.57 -16.84 9.42
N MET A 177 -2.88 -15.83 9.90
CA MET A 177 -1.44 -15.67 9.69
C MET A 177 -0.74 -15.44 11.02
N LYS A 178 0.41 -16.05 11.16
CA LYS A 178 1.37 -15.76 12.23
C LYS A 178 2.49 -14.94 11.62
N ILE A 179 2.62 -13.70 12.06
CA ILE A 179 3.51 -12.67 11.53
C ILE A 179 4.68 -12.48 12.48
N ASP A 180 5.90 -12.61 11.97
CA ASP A 180 7.13 -12.34 12.72
C ASP A 180 7.56 -10.89 12.50
N LYS A 181 7.27 -10.01 13.45
CA LYS A 181 7.66 -8.60 13.39
C LYS A 181 9.17 -8.37 13.47
N SER A 182 9.95 -9.38 13.87
CA SER A 182 11.40 -9.30 13.88
C SER A 182 12.03 -9.58 12.51
N SER A 183 11.25 -10.07 11.54
CA SER A 183 11.73 -10.44 10.21
C SER A 183 12.07 -9.24 9.31
N TYR A 184 11.69 -8.04 9.71
CA TYR A 184 11.93 -6.80 8.97
C TYR A 184 12.13 -5.62 9.91
N GLU A 185 12.65 -4.52 9.38
CA GLU A 185 12.82 -3.29 10.13
C GLU A 185 11.62 -2.35 9.91
N VAL A 186 10.92 -2.00 10.99
CA VAL A 186 9.84 -1.01 10.96
C VAL A 186 10.45 0.38 10.72
N PRO A 187 10.05 1.11 9.65
CA PRO A 187 10.56 2.44 9.35
C PRO A 187 10.38 3.42 10.51
N GLU A 188 11.39 4.26 10.73
CA GLU A 188 11.45 5.20 11.85
C GLU A 188 10.26 6.15 11.96
N ILE A 189 9.59 6.46 10.85
CA ILE A 189 8.41 7.31 10.86
C ILE A 189 7.26 6.70 11.69
N PHE A 190 7.11 5.38 11.69
CA PHE A 190 6.07 4.71 12.50
C PHE A 190 6.40 4.75 13.99
N LYS A 191 7.69 4.55 14.35
CA LYS A 191 8.15 4.68 15.75
C LYS A 191 7.94 6.11 16.25
N TYR A 192 8.25 7.08 15.41
CA TYR A 192 8.02 8.50 15.71
C TYR A 192 6.55 8.81 15.95
N LEU A 193 5.67 8.35 15.03
CA LEU A 193 4.22 8.55 15.17
C LEU A 193 3.66 7.85 16.42
N GLN A 194 4.13 6.64 16.69
CA GLN A 194 3.76 5.88 17.89
C GLN A 194 4.12 6.62 19.18
N GLU A 195 5.37 7.09 19.29
CA GLU A 195 5.86 7.84 20.45
C GLU A 195 5.09 9.14 20.66
N LYS A 196 4.98 9.96 19.60
CA LYS A 196 4.28 11.25 19.68
C LYS A 196 2.78 11.12 19.91
N GLY A 197 2.18 10.09 19.33
CA GLY A 197 0.76 9.77 19.48
C GLY A 197 0.45 9.02 20.77
N LYS A 198 1.45 8.46 21.46
CA LYS A 198 1.29 7.55 22.59
C LYS A 198 0.33 6.41 22.28
N ILE A 199 0.54 5.78 21.14
CA ILE A 199 -0.31 4.73 20.58
C ILE A 199 0.27 3.38 20.95
N ASP A 200 -0.55 2.44 21.38
CA ASP A 200 -0.12 1.08 21.64
C ASP A 200 0.35 0.39 20.35
N GLU A 201 1.33 -0.50 20.46
CA GLU A 201 1.92 -1.18 19.29
C GLU A 201 0.85 -1.93 18.50
N GLU A 202 -0.07 -2.61 19.16
CA GLU A 202 -1.15 -3.34 18.50
C GLU A 202 -2.05 -2.40 17.68
N GLU A 203 -2.41 -1.24 18.21
CA GLU A 203 -3.21 -0.24 17.49
C GLU A 203 -2.47 0.32 16.28
N MET A 204 -1.13 0.44 16.33
CA MET A 204 -0.33 0.83 15.16
C MET A 204 -0.52 -0.15 13.99
N TYR A 205 -0.57 -1.47 14.27
CA TYR A 205 -0.82 -2.50 13.26
C TYR A 205 -2.27 -2.56 12.76
N HIS A 206 -3.22 -1.95 13.47
CA HIS A 206 -4.59 -1.75 13.03
C HIS A 206 -4.74 -0.54 12.08
N ILE A 207 -3.86 0.47 12.20
CA ILE A 207 -4.02 1.72 11.46
C ILE A 207 -3.08 1.79 10.27
N PHE A 208 -1.80 1.42 10.47
CA PHE A 208 -0.72 1.63 9.52
C PHE A 208 -0.20 0.33 8.89
N ASN A 209 0.50 0.49 7.77
CA ASN A 209 1.17 -0.64 7.11
C ASN A 209 2.45 -1.12 7.83
N MET A 210 2.91 -0.41 8.83
CA MET A 210 4.06 -0.72 9.69
C MET A 210 5.34 -1.12 8.94
N GLY A 211 5.50 -0.67 7.69
CA GLY A 211 6.67 -0.97 6.86
C GLY A 211 6.45 -2.08 5.83
N VAL A 212 5.27 -2.69 5.79
CA VAL A 212 4.89 -3.71 4.80
C VAL A 212 3.73 -3.20 3.96
N GLY A 213 3.96 -2.90 2.69
CA GLY A 213 2.90 -2.37 1.82
C GLY A 213 2.14 -3.43 1.05
N MET A 214 2.74 -4.60 0.82
CA MET A 214 2.09 -5.71 0.15
C MET A 214 2.59 -7.04 0.71
N SER A 215 1.75 -8.07 0.67
CA SER A 215 2.15 -9.44 1.01
C SER A 215 1.68 -10.44 -0.03
N LEU A 216 2.48 -11.50 -0.24
CA LEU A 216 2.18 -12.62 -1.11
C LEU A 216 2.16 -13.91 -0.31
N VAL A 217 1.21 -14.79 -0.59
CA VAL A 217 1.14 -16.14 -0.02
C VAL A 217 1.62 -17.14 -1.07
N VAL A 218 2.69 -17.88 -0.76
CA VAL A 218 3.31 -18.85 -1.68
C VAL A 218 3.51 -20.21 -0.98
N ASN A 219 3.70 -21.27 -1.76
CA ASN A 219 4.08 -22.54 -1.16
C ASN A 219 5.53 -22.47 -0.64
N LYS A 220 5.84 -23.29 0.34
CA LYS A 220 7.16 -23.31 0.98
C LYS A 220 8.31 -23.58 0.00
N GLU A 221 8.08 -24.45 -0.96
CA GLU A 221 9.05 -24.78 -2.03
C GLU A 221 9.31 -23.62 -3.01
N ASP A 222 8.41 -22.66 -3.09
CA ASP A 222 8.49 -21.54 -4.04
C ASP A 222 9.12 -20.27 -3.44
N VAL A 223 9.41 -20.26 -2.12
CA VAL A 223 9.87 -19.07 -1.38
C VAL A 223 11.14 -18.48 -1.97
N ASP A 224 12.19 -19.28 -2.12
CA ASP A 224 13.49 -18.80 -2.62
C ASP A 224 13.36 -18.21 -4.03
N LYS A 225 12.55 -18.85 -4.88
CA LYS A 225 12.29 -18.37 -6.23
C LYS A 225 11.54 -17.05 -6.19
N ALA A 226 10.48 -16.94 -5.40
CA ALA A 226 9.72 -15.71 -5.26
C ALA A 226 10.60 -14.54 -4.74
N LEU A 227 11.39 -14.78 -3.69
CA LEU A 227 12.31 -13.78 -3.14
C LEU A 227 13.37 -13.34 -4.16
N SER A 228 13.85 -14.22 -5.02
CA SER A 228 14.83 -13.88 -6.07
C SER A 228 14.30 -12.92 -7.14
N LEU A 229 12.98 -12.80 -7.28
CA LEU A 229 12.29 -11.95 -8.25
C LEU A 229 11.83 -10.61 -7.67
N LEU A 230 11.87 -10.48 -6.33
CA LEU A 230 11.39 -9.32 -5.60
C LEU A 230 12.55 -8.42 -5.15
N GLU A 231 12.33 -7.14 -5.23
CA GLU A 231 13.25 -6.15 -4.67
C GLU A 231 13.03 -6.00 -3.16
N ASN A 232 13.97 -6.53 -2.37
CA ASN A 232 13.92 -6.50 -0.90
C ASN A 232 12.70 -7.22 -0.29
N GLY A 233 12.15 -8.24 -0.96
CA GLY A 233 11.16 -9.13 -0.35
C GLY A 233 11.77 -9.95 0.80
N PHE A 234 10.95 -10.28 1.80
CA PHE A 234 11.37 -11.06 2.97
C PHE A 234 10.27 -11.99 3.45
N VAL A 235 10.64 -13.05 4.17
CA VAL A 235 9.65 -13.92 4.82
C VAL A 235 9.05 -13.17 5.99
N LEU A 236 7.76 -12.87 5.91
CA LEU A 236 7.01 -12.14 6.92
C LEU A 236 6.36 -13.05 7.96
N GLY A 237 5.99 -14.28 7.55
CA GLY A 237 5.30 -15.21 8.44
C GLY A 237 4.76 -16.43 7.71
N GLU A 238 3.79 -17.06 8.31
CA GLU A 238 3.15 -18.28 7.76
C GLU A 238 1.62 -18.26 7.92
N VAL A 239 0.94 -18.99 7.06
CA VAL A 239 -0.50 -19.24 7.14
C VAL A 239 -0.76 -20.38 8.14
N VAL A 240 -1.69 -20.15 9.08
CA VAL A 240 -2.04 -21.11 10.14
C VAL A 240 -3.52 -21.52 10.09
N ASN A 241 -3.86 -22.61 10.77
CA ASN A 241 -5.25 -23.11 10.83
C ASN A 241 -6.17 -22.33 11.78
N GLU A 242 -5.61 -21.42 12.55
CA GLU A 242 -6.34 -20.59 13.52
C GLU A 242 -6.67 -19.26 12.85
N SER A 243 -7.95 -18.85 12.94
CA SER A 243 -8.39 -17.57 12.33
C SER A 243 -7.79 -16.38 13.05
N GLY A 244 -7.47 -15.32 12.30
CA GLY A 244 -6.96 -14.06 12.82
C GLY A 244 -5.50 -13.81 12.42
N ILE A 245 -4.99 -12.67 12.85
CA ILE A 245 -3.60 -12.27 12.63
C ILE A 245 -2.91 -12.20 13.99
N GLU A 246 -1.94 -13.09 14.21
CA GLU A 246 -1.08 -13.09 15.38
C GLU A 246 0.25 -12.43 15.01
N ILE A 247 0.64 -11.40 15.74
CA ILE A 247 1.92 -10.69 15.56
C ILE A 247 2.83 -11.05 16.73
N ILE A 248 3.99 -11.65 16.44
CA ILE A 248 4.94 -12.17 17.43
C ILE A 248 6.27 -11.43 17.36
#